data_7e4066fc3b783cc43434bbc0a2afa4c9
#
_entry.id   7e4066fc3b783cc43434bbc0a2afa4c9
#
_cell.length_a   1.000
_cell.length_b   1.000
_cell.length_c   1.000
_cell.angle_alpha   90.00
_cell.angle_beta   90.00
_cell.angle_gamma   90.00
#
_symmetry.space_group_name_H-M   'P 1'
#
loop_
_entity.id
_entity.type
_entity.pdbx_description
1 polymer ?
#
loop_
_entity_poly.entity_id
_entity_poly.type
_entity_poly.pdbx_seq_one_letter_code
_entity_poly.pdbx_strand_id
1 'polypeptide(L)'
;MNLTVIKAISIVEAKRLIRARMALTLLLLVPVFQIILFGYAIRPGEAIVRISVAAPTQQGARDVVAALRKLPSVVIVDAVGAAGAADAAVRHGDATIGIEVPRIRSMADPTAPDEPIRLIVDATDPLLTMATIARIESAYNDARVGRSDMADAGPGLSVERLFNPDARSDWTYAPALAGVTVMIAMVMLGSIGLAREREGGSWETFRSLPVSAVELIAGKLAPHVLIGTVQGVLVLVTGHLLFGLPLPAATFAFVLLLPFFAATHYLIGFVMSARATTQLSALQGAVAFYLPAMLLSGFLYPFETLPRWAQVVGNVFPLSHFIRAAHDAVLRERDCISVLGHGVPIIAFLAVVLLLALWACRKQ
;
A
#
# COMPACT_ATOMS: atom_id res chain seq x y z
N MET A 1 19.68 -25.38 19.29
CA MET A 1 19.82 -23.97 18.84
C MET A 1 20.75 -23.26 19.81
N ASN A 2 21.94 -22.89 19.36
CA ASN A 2 22.96 -22.26 20.21
C ASN A 2 22.91 -20.73 20.03
N LEU A 3 22.42 -20.02 21.03
CA LEU A 3 22.28 -18.55 21.01
C LEU A 3 23.63 -17.84 20.84
N THR A 4 24.73 -18.44 21.33
CA THR A 4 26.06 -17.87 21.17
C THR A 4 26.50 -17.85 19.70
N VAL A 5 26.17 -18.89 18.95
CA VAL A 5 26.45 -18.97 17.50
C VAL A 5 25.64 -17.95 16.73
N ILE A 6 24.35 -17.85 17.02
CA ILE A 6 23.47 -16.84 16.41
C ILE A 6 24.01 -15.43 16.67
N LYS A 7 24.35 -15.13 17.93
CA LYS A 7 24.93 -13.83 18.31
C LYS A 7 26.24 -13.54 17.60
N ALA A 8 27.12 -14.53 17.48
CA ALA A 8 28.39 -14.37 16.78
C ALA A 8 28.20 -14.04 15.29
N ILE A 9 27.31 -14.77 14.60
CA ILE A 9 26.98 -14.51 13.20
C ILE A 9 26.35 -13.11 13.05
N SER A 10 25.39 -12.76 13.91
CA SER A 10 24.74 -11.43 13.89
C SER A 10 25.75 -10.28 14.07
N ILE A 11 26.71 -10.43 14.98
CA ILE A 11 27.76 -9.42 15.19
C ILE A 11 28.64 -9.27 13.96
N VAL A 12 29.02 -10.36 13.32
CA VAL A 12 29.83 -10.34 12.08
C VAL A 12 29.07 -9.62 10.97
N GLU A 13 27.81 -9.98 10.75
CA GLU A 13 26.98 -9.35 9.72
C GLU A 13 26.73 -7.85 10.03
N ALA A 14 26.43 -7.50 11.28
CA ALA A 14 26.27 -6.11 11.68
C ALA A 14 27.57 -5.30 11.43
N LYS A 15 28.74 -5.84 11.79
CA LYS A 15 30.04 -5.21 11.51
C LYS A 15 30.29 -5.05 10.00
N ARG A 16 29.89 -6.01 9.19
CA ARG A 16 29.99 -5.91 7.71
C ARG A 16 29.13 -4.79 7.18
N LEU A 17 27.87 -4.68 7.64
CA LEU A 17 26.95 -3.62 7.26
C LEU A 17 27.48 -2.23 7.64
N ILE A 18 27.96 -2.07 8.88
CA ILE A 18 28.49 -0.80 9.37
C ILE A 18 29.78 -0.40 8.62
N ARG A 19 30.65 -1.37 8.29
CA ARG A 19 31.87 -1.12 7.53
C ARG A 19 31.61 -0.77 6.07
N ALA A 20 30.52 -1.22 5.50
CA ALA A 20 30.08 -0.85 4.14
C ALA A 20 29.41 0.54 4.14
N ARG A 21 30.17 1.57 4.57
CA ARG A 21 29.65 2.93 4.80
C ARG A 21 28.84 3.46 3.62
N MET A 22 29.35 3.30 2.41
CA MET A 22 28.67 3.79 1.19
C MET A 22 27.34 3.07 0.97
N ALA A 23 27.29 1.74 1.14
CA ALA A 23 26.06 0.97 1.01
C ALA A 23 25.04 1.34 2.10
N LEU A 24 25.48 1.52 3.35
CA LEU A 24 24.63 1.92 4.46
C LEU A 24 24.09 3.35 4.27
N THR A 25 24.94 4.27 3.81
CA THR A 25 24.52 5.65 3.49
C THR A 25 23.47 5.67 2.40
N LEU A 26 23.68 4.93 1.30
CA LEU A 26 22.71 4.84 0.22
C LEU A 26 21.40 4.19 0.69
N LEU A 27 21.49 3.14 1.51
CA LEU A 27 20.33 2.44 2.07
C LEU A 27 19.40 3.39 2.86
N LEU A 28 19.97 4.34 3.59
CA LEU A 28 19.22 5.29 4.41
C LEU A 28 18.88 6.59 3.65
N LEU A 29 19.75 7.05 2.76
CA LEU A 29 19.57 8.32 2.05
C LEU A 29 18.64 8.20 0.84
N VAL A 30 18.71 7.09 0.09
CA VAL A 30 17.87 6.88 -1.10
C VAL A 30 16.38 6.96 -0.79
N PRO A 31 15.84 6.35 0.28
CA PRO A 31 14.43 6.51 0.67
C PRO A 31 14.02 7.95 0.93
N VAL A 32 14.87 8.72 1.61
CA VAL A 32 14.61 10.15 1.86
C VAL A 32 14.53 10.91 0.54
N PHE A 33 15.45 10.64 -0.39
CA PHE A 33 15.42 11.25 -1.71
C PHE A 33 14.19 10.83 -2.54
N GLN A 34 13.79 9.56 -2.43
CA GLN A 34 12.58 9.06 -3.07
C GLN A 34 11.31 9.75 -2.57
N ILE A 35 11.18 9.97 -1.26
CA ILE A 35 10.04 10.71 -0.70
C ILE A 35 9.97 12.12 -1.28
N ILE A 36 11.09 12.83 -1.34
CA ILE A 36 11.16 14.18 -1.92
C ILE A 36 10.75 14.13 -3.40
N LEU A 37 11.32 13.19 -4.17
CA LEU A 37 11.03 13.07 -5.59
C LEU A 37 9.56 12.73 -5.84
N PHE A 38 9.02 11.71 -5.15
CA PHE A 38 7.65 11.26 -5.33
C PHE A 38 6.64 12.27 -4.81
N GLY A 39 6.92 12.97 -3.69
CA GLY A 39 6.05 14.01 -3.15
C GLY A 39 5.85 15.20 -4.10
N TYR A 40 6.83 15.49 -4.95
CA TYR A 40 6.74 16.61 -5.90
C TYR A 40 6.40 16.19 -7.35
N ALA A 41 6.57 14.92 -7.73
CA ALA A 41 6.57 14.51 -9.14
C ALA A 41 5.26 13.85 -9.63
N ILE A 42 4.41 13.31 -8.75
CA ILE A 42 3.27 12.49 -9.17
C ILE A 42 2.03 13.34 -9.50
N ARG A 43 1.48 13.10 -10.69
CA ARG A 43 0.22 13.70 -11.20
C ARG A 43 -0.80 12.63 -11.58
N PRO A 44 -2.13 12.89 -11.43
CA PRO A 44 -3.20 11.88 -11.54
C PRO A 44 -3.46 11.33 -12.96
N GLY A 45 -3.84 10.04 -13.05
CA GLY A 45 -4.24 9.31 -14.26
C GLY A 45 -5.65 8.68 -14.17
N GLU A 46 -6.12 7.97 -15.23
CA GLU A 46 -7.47 7.38 -15.33
C GLU A 46 -7.59 6.03 -14.59
N ALA A 47 -8.66 5.85 -13.78
CA ALA A 47 -8.85 4.66 -12.94
C ALA A 47 -10.32 4.23 -12.83
N ILE A 48 -10.57 2.94 -12.55
CA ILE A 48 -11.91 2.38 -12.27
C ILE A 48 -12.30 2.70 -10.83
N VAL A 49 -13.49 3.28 -10.64
CA VAL A 49 -13.98 3.73 -9.33
C VAL A 49 -15.22 2.95 -8.93
N ARG A 50 -15.26 2.46 -7.68
CA ARG A 50 -16.42 1.80 -7.08
C ARG A 50 -17.33 2.85 -6.46
N ILE A 51 -18.58 2.89 -6.89
CA ILE A 51 -19.56 3.88 -6.43
C ILE A 51 -20.70 3.16 -5.71
N SER A 52 -21.04 3.62 -4.49
CA SER A 52 -22.25 3.25 -3.76
C SER A 52 -23.24 4.41 -3.86
N VAL A 53 -24.49 4.13 -4.17
CA VAL A 53 -25.58 5.13 -4.30
C VAL A 53 -26.63 4.85 -3.24
N ALA A 54 -26.84 5.79 -2.33
CA ALA A 54 -27.94 5.79 -1.37
C ALA A 54 -28.99 6.83 -1.77
N ALA A 55 -30.21 6.38 -1.98
CA ALA A 55 -31.32 7.27 -2.34
C ALA A 55 -32.58 6.85 -1.59
N PRO A 56 -33.38 7.80 -1.05
CA PRO A 56 -34.59 7.52 -0.30
C PRO A 56 -35.74 6.96 -1.16
N THR A 57 -35.62 7.10 -2.49
CA THR A 57 -36.61 6.58 -3.46
C THR A 57 -35.91 5.75 -4.55
N GLN A 58 -36.57 4.67 -4.99
CA GLN A 58 -36.05 3.86 -6.11
C GLN A 58 -35.91 4.65 -7.42
N GLN A 59 -36.74 5.67 -7.64
CA GLN A 59 -36.69 6.54 -8.82
C GLN A 59 -35.42 7.39 -8.81
N GLY A 60 -35.12 8.10 -7.70
CA GLY A 60 -33.91 8.91 -7.58
C GLY A 60 -32.62 8.09 -7.73
N ALA A 61 -32.60 6.88 -7.17
CA ALA A 61 -31.48 5.96 -7.37
C ALA A 61 -31.31 5.56 -8.82
N ARG A 62 -32.41 5.26 -9.55
CA ARG A 62 -32.35 4.85 -10.97
C ARG A 62 -31.81 5.97 -11.86
N ASP A 63 -32.23 7.21 -11.65
CA ASP A 63 -31.78 8.34 -12.46
C ASP A 63 -30.28 8.61 -12.30
N VAL A 64 -29.78 8.59 -11.06
CA VAL A 64 -28.36 8.73 -10.77
C VAL A 64 -27.56 7.54 -11.32
N VAL A 65 -28.03 6.30 -11.11
CA VAL A 65 -27.39 5.09 -11.64
C VAL A 65 -27.36 5.12 -13.18
N ALA A 66 -28.43 5.56 -13.84
CA ALA A 66 -28.48 5.67 -15.29
C ALA A 66 -27.48 6.69 -15.84
N ALA A 67 -27.28 7.81 -15.14
CA ALA A 67 -26.26 8.79 -15.47
C ALA A 67 -24.84 8.24 -15.28
N LEU A 68 -24.57 7.59 -14.15
CA LEU A 68 -23.26 7.01 -13.81
C LEU A 68 -22.84 5.87 -14.75
N ARG A 69 -23.80 5.07 -15.22
CA ARG A 69 -23.51 3.98 -16.18
C ARG A 69 -23.00 4.46 -17.54
N LYS A 70 -23.19 5.74 -17.87
CA LYS A 70 -22.64 6.34 -19.09
C LYS A 70 -21.16 6.70 -18.96
N LEU A 71 -20.64 6.76 -17.73
CA LEU A 71 -19.25 7.07 -17.49
C LEU A 71 -18.40 5.80 -17.65
N PRO A 72 -17.37 5.82 -18.52
CA PRO A 72 -16.41 4.73 -18.56
C PRO A 72 -15.67 4.66 -17.22
N SER A 73 -15.33 3.46 -16.77
CA SER A 73 -14.55 3.24 -15.55
C SER A 73 -15.31 3.38 -14.22
N VAL A 74 -16.63 3.32 -14.21
CA VAL A 74 -17.47 3.33 -13.01
C VAL A 74 -18.09 1.94 -12.79
N VAL A 75 -17.93 1.40 -11.58
CA VAL A 75 -18.60 0.16 -11.12
C VAL A 75 -19.52 0.50 -9.94
N ILE A 76 -20.82 0.28 -10.13
CA ILE A 76 -21.81 0.49 -9.08
C ILE A 76 -21.85 -0.77 -8.21
N VAL A 77 -21.52 -0.62 -6.93
CA VAL A 77 -21.46 -1.72 -5.97
C VAL A 77 -22.82 -1.94 -5.32
N ASP A 78 -23.52 -0.87 -4.98
CA ASP A 78 -24.84 -0.90 -4.37
C ASP A 78 -25.70 0.28 -4.84
N ALA A 79 -26.98 0.09 -5.08
CA ALA A 79 -27.81 1.09 -5.73
C ALA A 79 -29.09 1.46 -4.98
N VAL A 80 -29.35 0.90 -3.80
CA VAL A 80 -30.54 1.24 -2.98
C VAL A 80 -30.17 1.05 -1.51
N GLY A 81 -30.13 2.15 -0.75
CA GLY A 81 -29.83 2.12 0.69
C GLY A 81 -30.56 3.21 1.45
N ALA A 82 -30.68 3.04 2.76
CA ALA A 82 -31.13 4.09 3.66
C ALA A 82 -30.17 5.28 3.64
N ALA A 83 -30.61 6.46 4.07
CA ALA A 83 -29.74 7.62 4.27
C ALA A 83 -28.54 7.22 5.16
N GLY A 84 -27.32 7.60 4.76
CA GLY A 84 -26.08 7.24 5.45
C GLY A 84 -25.44 5.92 4.96
N ALA A 85 -26.11 5.13 4.12
CA ALA A 85 -25.54 3.86 3.63
C ALA A 85 -24.33 4.08 2.71
N ALA A 86 -24.34 5.13 1.91
CA ALA A 86 -23.23 5.46 1.03
C ALA A 86 -22.00 5.97 1.82
N ASP A 87 -22.21 6.78 2.86
CA ASP A 87 -21.16 7.20 3.79
C ASP A 87 -20.56 5.99 4.51
N ALA A 88 -21.39 5.09 5.03
CA ALA A 88 -20.93 3.87 5.67
C ALA A 88 -20.09 2.99 4.72
N ALA A 89 -20.53 2.80 3.48
CA ALA A 89 -19.80 2.02 2.48
C ALA A 89 -18.40 2.60 2.18
N VAL A 90 -18.27 3.93 2.12
CA VAL A 90 -16.97 4.58 1.94
C VAL A 90 -16.10 4.42 3.18
N ARG A 91 -16.65 4.63 4.37
CA ARG A 91 -15.89 4.46 5.63
C ARG A 91 -15.43 3.03 5.85
N HIS A 92 -16.19 2.03 5.45
CA HIS A 92 -15.79 0.62 5.54
C HIS A 92 -14.84 0.19 4.39
N GLY A 93 -14.69 1.01 3.34
CA GLY A 93 -13.85 0.71 2.20
C GLY A 93 -14.52 -0.20 1.15
N ASP A 94 -15.83 -0.38 1.23
CA ASP A 94 -16.61 -1.15 0.25
C ASP A 94 -16.81 -0.36 -1.05
N ALA A 95 -16.85 0.98 -0.95
CA ALA A 95 -16.92 1.90 -2.07
C ALA A 95 -15.84 2.99 -1.97
N THR A 96 -15.38 3.50 -3.12
CA THR A 96 -14.44 4.62 -3.20
C THR A 96 -15.17 5.96 -3.18
N ILE A 97 -16.37 5.99 -3.77
CA ILE A 97 -17.25 7.16 -3.79
C ILE A 97 -18.64 6.75 -3.33
N GLY A 98 -19.20 7.48 -2.39
CA GLY A 98 -20.58 7.40 -1.96
C GLY A 98 -21.38 8.56 -2.53
N ILE A 99 -22.55 8.31 -3.07
CA ILE A 99 -23.49 9.34 -3.53
C ILE A 99 -24.75 9.24 -2.70
N GLU A 100 -25.00 10.25 -1.89
CA GLU A 100 -26.25 10.39 -1.15
C GLU A 100 -27.17 11.37 -1.85
N VAL A 101 -28.27 10.84 -2.38
CA VAL A 101 -29.30 11.63 -3.03
C VAL A 101 -30.29 12.06 -1.95
N PRO A 102 -30.50 13.38 -1.74
CA PRO A 102 -31.47 13.88 -0.77
C PRO A 102 -32.90 13.53 -1.19
N ARG A 103 -33.85 13.64 -0.24
CA ARG A 103 -35.27 13.60 -0.59
C ARG A 103 -35.59 14.78 -1.47
N ILE A 104 -36.01 14.53 -2.72
CA ILE A 104 -36.47 15.56 -3.63
C ILE A 104 -37.67 16.22 -3.00
N ARG A 105 -37.72 17.55 -3.08
CA ARG A 105 -38.83 18.39 -2.65
C ARG A 105 -40.18 17.78 -3.11
N SER A 106 -40.98 17.39 -2.14
CA SER A 106 -42.35 16.95 -2.42
C SER A 106 -43.21 18.17 -2.65
N MET A 107 -44.17 18.09 -3.57
CA MET A 107 -45.21 19.15 -3.70
C MET A 107 -45.98 19.39 -2.37
N ALA A 108 -45.86 18.48 -1.41
CA ALA A 108 -46.46 18.58 -0.08
C ALA A 108 -45.71 19.48 0.91
N ASP A 109 -44.44 19.79 0.68
CA ASP A 109 -43.64 20.73 1.51
C ASP A 109 -42.73 21.60 0.65
N PRO A 110 -43.26 22.74 0.13
CA PRO A 110 -42.48 23.66 -0.71
C PRO A 110 -41.46 24.49 0.07
N THR A 111 -41.44 24.41 1.41
CA THR A 111 -40.52 25.17 2.27
C THR A 111 -39.31 24.41 2.69
N ALA A 112 -39.21 23.09 2.39
CA ALA A 112 -38.03 22.28 2.68
C ALA A 112 -36.81 22.81 1.87
N PRO A 113 -35.66 23.04 2.51
CA PRO A 113 -34.46 23.46 1.79
C PRO A 113 -34.05 22.38 0.77
N ASP A 114 -33.60 22.78 -0.41
CA ASP A 114 -32.96 21.86 -1.37
C ASP A 114 -31.65 21.40 -0.79
N GLU A 115 -31.66 20.23 -0.17
CA GLU A 115 -30.42 19.61 0.29
C GLU A 115 -29.56 19.21 -0.93
N PRO A 116 -28.26 19.56 -0.94
CA PRO A 116 -27.38 19.19 -2.05
C PRO A 116 -27.21 17.67 -2.12
N ILE A 117 -26.96 17.13 -3.32
CA ILE A 117 -26.49 15.78 -3.49
C ILE A 117 -25.10 15.72 -2.85
N ARG A 118 -24.93 14.86 -1.84
CA ARG A 118 -23.64 14.71 -1.18
C ARG A 118 -22.81 13.65 -1.90
N LEU A 119 -21.63 14.06 -2.35
CA LEU A 119 -20.63 13.20 -2.92
C LEU A 119 -19.55 12.95 -1.85
N ILE A 120 -19.57 11.78 -1.24
CA ILE A 120 -18.63 11.38 -0.19
C ILE A 120 -17.50 10.59 -0.85
N VAL A 121 -16.27 11.01 -0.66
CA VAL A 121 -15.13 10.50 -1.42
C VAL A 121 -14.04 10.02 -0.46
N ASP A 122 -13.57 8.78 -0.66
CA ASP A 122 -12.31 8.31 -0.09
C ASP A 122 -11.14 9.00 -0.82
N ALA A 123 -10.62 10.07 -0.23
CA ALA A 123 -9.51 10.83 -0.79
C ALA A 123 -8.14 10.26 -0.37
N THR A 124 -8.08 9.04 0.15
CA THR A 124 -6.82 8.34 0.44
C THR A 124 -5.95 8.20 -0.80
N ASP A 125 -6.58 7.99 -1.96
CA ASP A 125 -5.90 7.97 -3.26
C ASP A 125 -6.45 9.09 -4.16
N PRO A 126 -5.80 10.28 -4.16
CA PRO A 126 -6.23 11.41 -4.96
C PRO A 126 -6.16 11.13 -6.47
N LEU A 127 -5.26 10.24 -6.92
CA LEU A 127 -5.16 9.88 -8.34
C LEU A 127 -6.43 9.20 -8.84
N LEU A 128 -7.01 8.34 -8.01
CA LEU A 128 -8.21 7.59 -8.32
C LEU A 128 -9.45 8.49 -8.37
N THR A 129 -9.53 9.42 -7.44
CA THR A 129 -10.78 10.12 -7.13
C THR A 129 -10.95 11.45 -7.86
N MET A 130 -9.87 12.24 -8.05
CA MET A 130 -9.96 13.59 -8.64
C MET A 130 -10.53 13.60 -10.07
N ALA A 131 -10.05 12.71 -10.94
CA ALA A 131 -10.54 12.65 -12.32
C ALA A 131 -12.00 12.19 -12.38
N THR A 132 -12.41 11.28 -11.49
CA THR A 132 -13.80 10.78 -11.45
C THR A 132 -14.74 11.83 -10.88
N ILE A 133 -14.34 12.56 -9.84
CA ILE A 133 -15.12 13.70 -9.30
C ILE A 133 -15.37 14.72 -10.41
N ALA A 134 -14.32 15.15 -11.13
CA ALA A 134 -14.46 16.13 -12.21
C ALA A 134 -15.42 15.64 -13.32
N ARG A 135 -15.41 14.33 -13.65
CA ARG A 135 -16.35 13.74 -14.61
C ARG A 135 -17.78 13.70 -14.09
N ILE A 136 -17.98 13.36 -12.81
CA ILE A 136 -19.31 13.37 -12.18
C ILE A 136 -19.86 14.80 -12.15
N GLU A 137 -19.04 15.78 -11.75
CA GLU A 137 -19.39 17.20 -11.73
C GLU A 137 -19.76 17.72 -13.13
N SER A 138 -18.96 17.37 -14.15
CA SER A 138 -19.24 17.74 -15.53
C SER A 138 -20.54 17.11 -16.02
N ALA A 139 -20.72 15.80 -15.85
CA ALA A 139 -21.93 15.09 -16.25
C ALA A 139 -23.20 15.63 -15.54
N TYR A 140 -23.05 15.99 -14.26
CA TYR A 140 -24.13 16.59 -13.49
C TYR A 140 -24.46 17.99 -14.00
N ASN A 141 -23.47 18.83 -14.26
CA ASN A 141 -23.66 20.18 -14.80
C ASN A 141 -24.25 20.14 -16.21
N ASP A 142 -23.83 19.27 -17.08
CA ASP A 142 -24.36 19.09 -18.43
C ASP A 142 -25.85 18.67 -18.40
N ALA A 143 -26.22 17.80 -17.46
CA ALA A 143 -27.60 17.39 -17.24
C ALA A 143 -28.48 18.55 -16.73
N ARG A 144 -27.89 19.52 -16.00
CA ARG A 144 -28.60 20.75 -15.55
C ARG A 144 -28.79 21.77 -16.66
N VAL A 145 -27.75 21.98 -17.47
CA VAL A 145 -27.80 22.96 -18.59
C VAL A 145 -28.83 22.53 -19.65
N GLY A 146 -29.07 21.22 -19.84
CA GLY A 146 -30.09 20.71 -20.76
C GLY A 146 -31.55 20.90 -20.29
N ARG A 147 -31.79 21.36 -19.04
CA ARG A 147 -33.10 21.73 -18.51
C ARG A 147 -33.25 23.25 -18.56
N SER A 148 -33.98 23.74 -19.54
CA SER A 148 -34.07 25.15 -19.91
C SER A 148 -34.81 26.07 -18.91
N ASP A 149 -35.36 25.57 -17.80
CA ASP A 149 -36.03 26.37 -16.79
C ASP A 149 -35.14 26.62 -15.57
N MET A 150 -34.58 27.82 -15.48
CA MET A 150 -33.72 28.26 -14.36
C MET A 150 -34.38 28.22 -12.98
N ALA A 151 -35.72 28.04 -12.91
CA ALA A 151 -36.45 27.92 -11.65
C ALA A 151 -36.39 26.50 -11.03
N ASP A 152 -35.98 25.50 -11.81
CA ASP A 152 -35.94 24.08 -11.41
C ASP A 152 -34.51 23.52 -11.47
N ALA A 153 -33.54 24.38 -11.19
CA ALA A 153 -32.14 23.96 -10.99
C ALA A 153 -32.09 23.04 -9.77
N GLY A 154 -32.15 21.72 -10.00
CA GLY A 154 -32.11 20.71 -8.94
C GLY A 154 -31.00 20.89 -7.88
N PRO A 155 -30.95 20.08 -6.84
CA PRO A 155 -30.08 20.28 -5.69
C PRO A 155 -28.60 20.43 -6.13
N GLY A 156 -27.87 21.32 -5.44
CA GLY A 156 -26.43 21.50 -5.69
C GLY A 156 -25.65 20.21 -5.45
N LEU A 157 -24.41 20.11 -5.94
CA LEU A 157 -23.49 19.04 -5.63
C LEU A 157 -22.55 19.51 -4.52
N SER A 158 -22.46 18.76 -3.43
CA SER A 158 -21.51 18.99 -2.33
C SER A 158 -20.51 17.83 -2.27
N VAL A 159 -19.22 18.13 -2.34
CA VAL A 159 -18.14 17.10 -2.29
C VAL A 159 -17.50 17.11 -0.91
N GLU A 160 -17.66 16.02 -0.18
CA GLU A 160 -17.03 15.76 1.10
C GLU A 160 -15.89 14.74 0.92
N ARG A 161 -14.67 15.18 1.18
CA ARG A 161 -13.46 14.32 1.08
C ARG A 161 -13.11 13.77 2.44
N LEU A 162 -13.15 12.45 2.57
CA LEU A 162 -12.73 11.74 3.77
C LEU A 162 -11.24 11.41 3.72
N PHE A 163 -10.60 11.30 4.89
CA PHE A 163 -9.24 10.80 5.14
C PHE A 163 -8.09 11.65 4.59
N ASN A 164 -8.26 12.32 3.47
CA ASN A 164 -7.27 13.24 2.88
C ASN A 164 -7.99 14.42 2.22
N PRO A 165 -8.57 15.35 3.02
CA PRO A 165 -9.44 16.43 2.52
C PRO A 165 -8.78 17.31 1.45
N ASP A 166 -7.48 17.54 1.58
CA ASP A 166 -6.69 18.36 0.66
C ASP A 166 -6.23 17.59 -0.58
N ALA A 167 -6.58 16.30 -0.70
CA ALA A 167 -6.16 15.39 -1.77
C ALA A 167 -4.64 15.40 -2.00
N ARG A 168 -3.88 15.36 -0.93
CA ARG A 168 -2.42 15.45 -0.92
C ARG A 168 -1.80 14.13 -1.37
N SER A 169 -1.16 14.14 -2.52
CA SER A 169 -0.47 12.96 -3.07
C SER A 169 0.73 12.53 -2.22
N ASP A 170 1.44 13.47 -1.60
CA ASP A 170 2.55 13.20 -0.69
C ASP A 170 2.12 12.37 0.53
N TRP A 171 0.90 12.58 1.06
CA TRP A 171 0.37 11.77 2.15
C TRP A 171 0.04 10.33 1.74
N THR A 172 -0.42 10.13 0.51
CA THR A 172 -0.71 8.80 -0.04
C THR A 172 0.57 8.00 -0.29
N TYR A 173 1.57 8.63 -0.92
CA TYR A 173 2.78 7.91 -1.33
C TYR A 173 3.81 7.73 -0.23
N ALA A 174 3.93 8.67 0.73
CA ALA A 174 4.95 8.59 1.76
C ALA A 174 4.90 7.30 2.59
N PRO A 175 3.75 6.87 3.16
CA PRO A 175 3.68 5.62 3.91
C PRO A 175 3.86 4.38 3.03
N ALA A 176 3.39 4.41 1.77
CA ALA A 176 3.59 3.33 0.82
C ALA A 176 5.07 3.16 0.42
N LEU A 177 5.81 4.27 0.28
CA LEU A 177 7.25 4.28 0.03
C LEU A 177 8.05 3.58 1.13
N ALA A 178 7.60 3.60 2.38
CA ALA A 178 8.23 2.83 3.45
C ALA A 178 8.28 1.34 3.09
N GLY A 179 7.18 0.79 2.55
CA GLY A 179 7.14 -0.59 2.09
C GLY A 179 8.05 -0.86 0.89
N VAL A 180 7.94 -0.04 -0.15
CA VAL A 180 8.71 -0.21 -1.39
C VAL A 180 10.21 -0.16 -1.13
N THR A 181 10.67 0.83 -0.36
CA THR A 181 12.09 1.01 -0.08
C THR A 181 12.66 -0.11 0.78
N VAL A 182 11.92 -0.55 1.82
CA VAL A 182 12.32 -1.69 2.65
C VAL A 182 12.32 -2.98 1.83
N MET A 183 11.31 -3.22 0.98
CA MET A 183 11.26 -4.38 0.09
C MET A 183 12.50 -4.45 -0.80
N ILE A 184 12.78 -3.39 -1.56
CA ILE A 184 13.91 -3.36 -2.50
C ILE A 184 15.22 -3.60 -1.73
N ALA A 185 15.44 -2.86 -0.65
CA ALA A 185 16.65 -2.97 0.14
C ALA A 185 16.85 -4.38 0.72
N MET A 186 15.81 -4.95 1.32
CA MET A 186 15.90 -6.25 1.97
C MET A 186 16.06 -7.39 0.97
N VAL A 187 15.34 -7.38 -0.17
CA VAL A 187 15.52 -8.38 -1.22
C VAL A 187 16.93 -8.32 -1.80
N MET A 188 17.47 -7.13 -2.05
CA MET A 188 18.82 -6.95 -2.57
C MET A 188 19.88 -7.40 -1.57
N LEU A 189 19.79 -7.00 -0.30
CA LEU A 189 20.73 -7.42 0.74
C LEU A 189 20.69 -8.93 0.97
N GLY A 190 19.50 -9.53 0.99
CA GLY A 190 19.34 -10.98 1.11
C GLY A 190 19.92 -11.72 -0.08
N SER A 191 19.74 -11.20 -1.30
CA SER A 191 20.23 -11.83 -2.54
C SER A 191 21.76 -11.84 -2.62
N ILE A 192 22.42 -10.78 -2.15
CA ILE A 192 23.89 -10.71 -2.16
C ILE A 192 24.50 -11.59 -1.05
N GLY A 193 23.79 -11.78 0.07
CA GLY A 193 24.34 -12.33 1.30
C GLY A 193 25.07 -13.67 1.14
N LEU A 194 24.44 -14.64 0.48
CA LEU A 194 25.01 -15.98 0.28
C LEU A 194 25.86 -16.06 -1.00
N ALA A 195 25.48 -15.35 -2.05
CA ALA A 195 26.25 -15.30 -3.31
C ALA A 195 27.66 -14.73 -3.09
N ARG A 196 27.82 -13.72 -2.25
CA ARG A 196 29.12 -13.15 -1.86
C ARG A 196 30.01 -14.17 -1.15
N GLU A 197 29.43 -14.99 -0.28
CA GLU A 197 30.20 -16.00 0.47
C GLU A 197 30.68 -17.11 -0.45
N ARG A 198 29.91 -17.44 -1.49
CA ARG A 198 30.32 -18.40 -2.52
C ARG A 198 31.44 -17.87 -3.40
N GLU A 199 31.27 -16.66 -3.94
CA GLU A 199 32.30 -16.03 -4.77
C GLU A 199 33.60 -15.82 -4.01
N GLY A 200 33.54 -15.48 -2.71
CA GLY A 200 34.69 -15.27 -1.86
C GLY A 200 35.29 -16.54 -1.27
N GLY A 201 34.80 -17.76 -1.60
CA GLY A 201 35.28 -19.03 -1.08
C GLY A 201 34.97 -19.28 0.40
N SER A 202 34.34 -18.34 1.09
CA SER A 202 34.03 -18.44 2.52
C SER A 202 32.93 -19.47 2.80
N TRP A 203 32.18 -19.87 1.79
CA TRP A 203 31.07 -20.82 1.90
C TRP A 203 31.56 -22.21 2.36
N GLU A 204 32.69 -22.68 1.86
CA GLU A 204 33.29 -23.97 2.24
C GLU A 204 33.69 -23.98 3.72
N THR A 205 34.20 -22.84 4.21
CA THR A 205 34.52 -22.67 5.63
C THR A 205 33.23 -22.73 6.49
N PHE A 206 32.14 -22.13 6.04
CA PHE A 206 30.85 -22.22 6.77
C PHE A 206 30.32 -23.65 6.83
N ARG A 207 30.52 -24.46 5.77
CA ARG A 207 30.06 -25.85 5.74
C ARG A 207 30.89 -26.76 6.69
N SER A 208 32.14 -26.41 6.97
CA SER A 208 33.00 -27.18 7.91
C SER A 208 32.67 -26.89 9.38
N LEU A 209 31.92 -25.82 9.67
CA LEU A 209 31.52 -25.45 11.02
C LEU A 209 30.24 -26.20 11.44
N PRO A 210 30.12 -26.61 12.72
CA PRO A 210 28.91 -27.25 13.25
C PRO A 210 27.78 -26.26 13.49
N VAL A 211 27.35 -25.53 12.43
CA VAL A 211 26.30 -24.52 12.46
C VAL A 211 25.05 -25.07 11.78
N SER A 212 23.93 -25.05 12.47
CA SER A 212 22.65 -25.45 11.87
C SER A 212 22.10 -24.38 10.91
N ALA A 213 21.32 -24.81 9.91
CA ALA A 213 20.65 -23.87 8.96
C ALA A 213 19.82 -22.80 9.67
N VAL A 214 19.17 -23.16 10.78
CA VAL A 214 18.37 -22.22 11.59
C VAL A 214 19.26 -21.15 12.22
N GLU A 215 20.39 -21.55 12.79
CA GLU A 215 21.35 -20.62 13.41
C GLU A 215 21.97 -19.67 12.39
N LEU A 216 22.29 -20.17 11.21
CA LEU A 216 22.81 -19.37 10.11
C LEU A 216 21.78 -18.33 9.66
N ILE A 217 20.55 -18.77 9.36
CA ILE A 217 19.48 -17.86 8.90
C ILE A 217 19.15 -16.84 9.98
N ALA A 218 18.95 -17.27 11.23
CA ALA A 218 18.60 -16.34 12.33
C ALA A 218 19.71 -15.31 12.58
N GLY A 219 20.97 -15.75 12.54
CA GLY A 219 22.12 -14.86 12.72
C GLY A 219 22.28 -13.82 11.61
N LYS A 220 22.01 -14.20 10.37
CA LYS A 220 22.04 -13.26 9.24
C LYS A 220 20.83 -12.34 9.21
N LEU A 221 19.65 -12.86 9.55
CA LEU A 221 18.39 -12.14 9.49
C LEU A 221 18.34 -10.98 10.48
N ALA A 222 18.76 -11.19 11.73
CA ALA A 222 18.56 -10.24 12.83
C ALA A 222 19.10 -8.83 12.54
N PRO A 223 20.35 -8.61 12.11
CA PRO A 223 20.85 -7.26 11.84
C PRO A 223 20.19 -6.60 10.63
N HIS A 224 19.78 -7.40 9.62
CA HIS A 224 19.13 -6.86 8.43
C HIS A 224 17.67 -6.45 8.72
N VAL A 225 16.95 -7.21 9.53
CA VAL A 225 15.61 -6.84 10.01
C VAL A 225 15.65 -5.54 10.81
N LEU A 226 16.64 -5.38 11.69
CA LEU A 226 16.81 -4.14 12.44
C LEU A 226 17.01 -2.95 11.50
N ILE A 227 17.91 -3.07 10.52
CA ILE A 227 18.15 -2.00 9.54
C ILE A 227 16.92 -1.71 8.69
N GLY A 228 16.22 -2.74 8.20
CA GLY A 228 14.99 -2.55 7.43
C GLY A 228 13.88 -1.87 8.23
N THR A 229 13.78 -2.20 9.52
CA THR A 229 12.83 -1.55 10.44
C THR A 229 13.20 -0.08 10.64
N VAL A 230 14.47 0.22 10.91
CA VAL A 230 14.96 1.60 11.04
C VAL A 230 14.73 2.39 9.75
N GLN A 231 14.97 1.79 8.60
CA GLN A 231 14.71 2.40 7.28
C GLN A 231 13.23 2.76 7.11
N GLY A 232 12.31 1.83 7.40
CA GLY A 232 10.87 2.08 7.29
C GLY A 232 10.40 3.20 8.24
N VAL A 233 10.89 3.20 9.48
CA VAL A 233 10.61 4.28 10.45
C VAL A 233 11.18 5.61 9.97
N LEU A 234 12.41 5.62 9.42
CA LEU A 234 13.02 6.83 8.87
C LEU A 234 12.17 7.45 7.76
N VAL A 235 11.60 6.61 6.87
CA VAL A 235 10.71 7.07 5.81
C VAL A 235 9.47 7.74 6.38
N LEU A 236 8.81 7.15 7.39
CA LEU A 236 7.63 7.74 8.04
C LEU A 236 7.96 9.07 8.74
N VAL A 237 9.07 9.09 9.49
CA VAL A 237 9.53 10.31 10.18
C VAL A 237 9.85 11.41 9.17
N THR A 238 10.51 11.08 8.07
CA THR A 238 10.80 12.05 6.99
C THR A 238 9.52 12.58 6.35
N GLY A 239 8.54 11.70 6.08
CA GLY A 239 7.22 12.10 5.57
C GLY A 239 6.49 13.04 6.52
N HIS A 240 6.56 12.75 7.83
CA HIS A 240 5.98 13.63 8.85
C HIS A 240 6.66 14.99 8.90
N LEU A 241 7.99 15.03 8.90
CA LEU A 241 8.76 16.29 9.03
C LEU A 241 8.67 17.16 7.76
N LEU A 242 8.68 16.57 6.57
CA LEU A 242 8.69 17.32 5.32
C LEU A 242 7.28 17.69 4.83
N PHE A 243 6.32 16.80 5.00
CA PHE A 243 4.98 16.95 4.42
C PHE A 243 3.86 17.02 5.47
N GLY A 244 4.19 16.99 6.76
CA GLY A 244 3.18 17.01 7.82
C GLY A 244 2.28 15.75 7.80
N LEU A 245 2.83 14.59 7.39
CA LEU A 245 2.08 13.33 7.36
C LEU A 245 1.51 13.05 8.76
N PRO A 246 0.20 12.79 8.90
CA PRO A 246 -0.37 12.45 10.19
C PRO A 246 0.20 11.12 10.71
N LEU A 247 0.47 11.04 12.02
CA LEU A 247 0.93 9.83 12.68
C LEU A 247 -0.03 9.48 13.83
N PRO A 248 -1.24 9.00 13.53
CA PRO A 248 -2.21 8.60 14.55
C PRO A 248 -1.73 7.39 15.34
N ALA A 249 -2.42 7.05 16.44
CA ALA A 249 -2.05 5.94 17.34
C ALA A 249 -1.93 4.59 16.58
N ALA A 250 -2.73 4.38 15.55
CA ALA A 250 -2.68 3.18 14.71
C ALA A 250 -1.35 3.02 13.94
N THR A 251 -0.59 4.10 13.75
CA THR A 251 0.76 4.04 13.15
C THR A 251 1.70 3.14 13.96
N PHE A 252 1.52 3.05 15.27
CA PHE A 252 2.30 2.12 16.10
C PHE A 252 2.07 0.65 15.68
N ALA A 253 0.82 0.27 15.43
CA ALA A 253 0.49 -1.08 14.93
C ALA A 253 1.14 -1.36 13.57
N PHE A 254 1.18 -0.36 12.69
CA PHE A 254 1.87 -0.45 11.41
C PHE A 254 3.39 -0.62 11.56
N VAL A 255 4.02 0.14 12.46
CA VAL A 255 5.46 0.00 12.76
C VAL A 255 5.80 -1.39 13.29
N LEU A 256 4.90 -2.04 14.04
CA LEU A 256 5.09 -3.43 14.50
C LEU A 256 5.11 -4.45 13.34
N LEU A 257 4.54 -4.14 12.19
CA LEU A 257 4.60 -5.01 11.00
C LEU A 257 5.94 -4.90 10.25
N LEU A 258 6.69 -3.81 10.40
CA LEU A 258 7.96 -3.57 9.69
C LEU A 258 8.99 -4.69 9.88
N PRO A 259 9.25 -5.22 11.08
CA PRO A 259 10.21 -6.32 11.26
C PRO A 259 9.82 -7.58 10.49
N PHE A 260 8.53 -7.95 10.49
CA PHE A 260 8.03 -9.12 9.77
C PHE A 260 8.12 -8.92 8.26
N PHE A 261 7.79 -7.73 7.80
CA PHE A 261 7.89 -7.34 6.41
C PHE A 261 9.34 -7.35 5.90
N ALA A 262 10.26 -6.77 6.66
CA ALA A 262 11.69 -6.76 6.37
C ALA A 262 12.26 -8.19 6.36
N ALA A 263 11.89 -9.03 7.35
CA ALA A 263 12.28 -10.42 7.41
C ALA A 263 11.82 -11.21 6.18
N THR A 264 10.59 -11.02 5.77
CA THR A 264 10.00 -11.68 4.60
C THR A 264 10.83 -11.39 3.35
N HIS A 265 11.11 -10.12 3.08
CA HIS A 265 11.81 -9.70 1.87
C HIS A 265 13.30 -10.05 1.89
N TYR A 266 13.93 -9.98 3.05
CA TYR A 266 15.31 -10.49 3.20
C TYR A 266 15.40 -11.97 2.88
N LEU A 267 14.47 -12.79 3.39
CA LEU A 267 14.45 -14.23 3.13
C LEU A 267 14.13 -14.58 1.68
N ILE A 268 13.29 -13.79 0.99
CA ILE A 268 13.08 -13.95 -0.45
C ILE A 268 14.41 -13.80 -1.20
N GLY A 269 15.14 -12.71 -0.92
CA GLY A 269 16.46 -12.50 -1.50
C GLY A 269 17.43 -13.62 -1.14
N PHE A 270 17.44 -14.08 0.11
CA PHE A 270 18.27 -15.19 0.57
C PHE A 270 18.00 -16.49 -0.18
N VAL A 271 16.73 -16.85 -0.42
CA VAL A 271 16.36 -18.03 -1.21
C VAL A 271 16.83 -17.90 -2.66
N MET A 272 16.79 -16.72 -3.25
CA MET A 272 17.34 -16.45 -4.59
C MET A 272 18.86 -16.59 -4.61
N SER A 273 19.53 -16.07 -3.60
CA SER A 273 20.97 -16.18 -3.41
C SER A 273 21.45 -17.63 -3.30
N ALA A 274 20.61 -18.50 -2.74
CA ALA A 274 20.92 -19.92 -2.59
C ALA A 274 21.13 -20.65 -3.92
N ARG A 275 20.53 -20.17 -5.01
CA ARG A 275 20.66 -20.73 -6.36
C ARG A 275 21.62 -19.98 -7.26
N ALA A 276 22.00 -18.77 -6.90
CA ALA A 276 22.86 -17.92 -7.69
C ALA A 276 24.33 -18.34 -7.57
N THR A 277 25.04 -18.34 -8.69
CA THR A 277 26.48 -18.61 -8.74
C THR A 277 27.31 -17.36 -8.52
N THR A 278 26.77 -16.18 -8.88
CA THR A 278 27.44 -14.89 -8.77
C THR A 278 26.53 -13.86 -8.08
N GLN A 279 27.12 -12.83 -7.49
CA GLN A 279 26.38 -11.71 -6.91
C GLN A 279 25.52 -11.02 -7.97
N LEU A 280 26.02 -10.90 -9.21
CA LEU A 280 25.28 -10.30 -10.31
C LEU A 280 24.01 -11.10 -10.64
N SER A 281 24.11 -12.44 -10.75
CA SER A 281 22.94 -13.28 -11.01
C SER A 281 21.93 -13.25 -9.87
N ALA A 282 22.39 -13.13 -8.63
CA ALA A 282 21.53 -12.96 -7.45
C ALA A 282 20.76 -11.64 -7.49
N LEU A 283 21.43 -10.53 -7.86
CA LEU A 283 20.80 -9.22 -8.04
C LEU A 283 19.76 -9.21 -9.18
N GLN A 284 20.07 -9.88 -10.29
CA GLN A 284 19.08 -10.02 -11.40
C GLN A 284 17.82 -10.75 -10.92
N GLY A 285 17.98 -11.81 -10.11
CA GLY A 285 16.88 -12.50 -9.47
C GLY A 285 16.06 -11.57 -8.55
N ALA A 286 16.76 -10.75 -7.74
CA ALA A 286 16.10 -9.76 -6.88
C ALA A 286 15.25 -8.77 -7.70
N VAL A 287 15.79 -8.24 -8.81
CA VAL A 287 15.07 -7.34 -9.73
C VAL A 287 13.85 -8.03 -10.33
N ALA A 288 14.01 -9.27 -10.78
CA ALA A 288 12.93 -10.07 -11.37
C ALA A 288 11.78 -10.33 -10.38
N PHE A 289 12.04 -10.28 -9.07
CA PHE A 289 11.01 -10.37 -8.05
C PHE A 289 10.40 -9.00 -7.72
N TYR A 290 11.23 -8.00 -7.38
CA TYR A 290 10.68 -6.77 -6.81
C TYR A 290 9.94 -5.91 -7.83
N LEU A 291 10.31 -5.93 -9.14
CA LEU A 291 9.61 -5.16 -10.16
C LEU A 291 8.14 -5.59 -10.33
N PRO A 292 7.81 -6.89 -10.55
CA PRO A 292 6.41 -7.31 -10.59
C PRO A 292 5.69 -7.07 -9.26
N ALA A 293 6.34 -7.30 -8.12
CA ALA A 293 5.75 -7.06 -6.81
C ALA A 293 5.35 -5.58 -6.64
N MET A 294 6.20 -4.65 -7.05
CA MET A 294 5.93 -3.20 -6.99
C MET A 294 4.80 -2.80 -7.94
N LEU A 295 4.81 -3.31 -9.19
CA LEU A 295 3.78 -2.98 -10.19
C LEU A 295 2.39 -3.50 -9.81
N LEU A 296 2.31 -4.68 -9.17
CA LEU A 296 1.05 -5.33 -8.82
C LEU A 296 0.58 -5.06 -7.39
N SER A 297 1.32 -4.27 -6.63
CA SER A 297 1.03 -4.01 -5.21
C SER A 297 0.00 -2.90 -4.96
N GLY A 298 -0.30 -2.09 -5.97
CA GLY A 298 -1.08 -0.88 -5.78
C GLY A 298 -0.25 0.37 -5.45
N PHE A 299 1.09 0.28 -5.54
CA PHE A 299 1.97 1.43 -5.29
C PHE A 299 1.97 2.45 -6.43
N LEU A 300 2.16 2.00 -7.68
CA LEU A 300 2.23 2.89 -8.85
C LEU A 300 0.85 3.24 -9.42
N TYR A 301 -0.07 2.28 -9.35
CA TYR A 301 -1.44 2.44 -9.80
C TYR A 301 -2.36 1.92 -8.71
N PRO A 302 -3.53 2.56 -8.49
CA PRO A 302 -4.50 2.08 -7.51
C PRO A 302 -4.83 0.60 -7.76
N PHE A 303 -4.82 -0.20 -6.70
CA PHE A 303 -4.95 -1.65 -6.80
C PHE A 303 -6.24 -2.09 -7.51
N GLU A 304 -7.30 -1.32 -7.31
CA GLU A 304 -8.64 -1.53 -7.88
C GLU A 304 -8.68 -1.35 -9.40
N THR A 305 -7.72 -0.59 -9.96
CA THR A 305 -7.64 -0.34 -11.42
C THR A 305 -6.96 -1.45 -12.17
N LEU A 306 -6.28 -2.33 -11.45
CA LEU A 306 -5.61 -3.48 -12.05
C LEU A 306 -6.64 -4.49 -12.60
N PRO A 307 -6.35 -5.17 -13.72
CA PRO A 307 -7.21 -6.25 -14.20
C PRO A 307 -7.29 -7.38 -13.16
N ARG A 308 -8.40 -8.12 -13.12
CA ARG A 308 -8.68 -9.14 -12.11
C ARG A 308 -7.55 -10.14 -11.88
N TRP A 309 -6.91 -10.60 -12.96
CA TRP A 309 -5.76 -11.52 -12.84
C TRP A 309 -4.59 -10.88 -12.07
N ALA A 310 -4.33 -9.59 -12.30
CA ALA A 310 -3.27 -8.84 -11.63
C ALA A 310 -3.60 -8.61 -10.15
N GLN A 311 -4.87 -8.36 -9.82
CA GLN A 311 -5.33 -8.27 -8.43
C GLN A 311 -5.16 -9.59 -7.67
N VAL A 312 -5.47 -10.73 -8.32
CA VAL A 312 -5.28 -12.06 -7.71
C VAL A 312 -3.80 -12.30 -7.42
N VAL A 313 -2.92 -12.04 -8.39
CA VAL A 313 -1.47 -12.18 -8.22
C VAL A 313 -0.94 -11.14 -7.22
N GLY A 314 -1.38 -9.90 -7.30
CA GLY A 314 -1.00 -8.82 -6.41
C GLY A 314 -1.33 -9.11 -4.95
N ASN A 315 -2.48 -9.75 -4.68
CA ASN A 315 -2.86 -10.16 -3.32
C ASN A 315 -1.96 -11.25 -2.70
N VAL A 316 -1.14 -11.94 -3.49
CA VAL A 316 -0.15 -12.87 -2.96
C VAL A 316 1.07 -12.12 -2.41
N PHE A 317 1.39 -10.95 -2.96
CA PHE A 317 2.58 -10.21 -2.55
C PHE A 317 2.40 -9.53 -1.18
N PRO A 318 3.35 -9.68 -0.25
CA PRO A 318 3.32 -9.01 1.05
C PRO A 318 3.24 -7.48 0.96
N LEU A 319 3.81 -6.89 -0.10
CA LEU A 319 3.82 -5.44 -0.31
C LEU A 319 2.40 -4.88 -0.44
N SER A 320 1.48 -5.57 -1.12
CA SER A 320 0.09 -5.11 -1.27
C SER A 320 -0.62 -4.98 0.08
N HIS A 321 -0.41 -5.95 0.96
CA HIS A 321 -0.97 -5.92 2.31
C HIS A 321 -0.30 -4.85 3.18
N PHE A 322 0.99 -4.66 2.99
CA PHE A 322 1.74 -3.63 3.72
C PHE A 322 1.30 -2.22 3.35
N ILE A 323 1.06 -1.95 2.05
CA ILE A 323 0.55 -0.64 1.59
C ILE A 323 -0.86 -0.38 2.13
N ARG A 324 -1.75 -1.39 2.13
CA ARG A 324 -3.08 -1.25 2.74
C ARG A 324 -2.99 -0.97 4.24
N ALA A 325 -2.13 -1.71 4.96
CA ALA A 325 -1.88 -1.43 6.37
C ALA A 325 -1.38 -0.01 6.61
N ALA A 326 -0.52 0.50 5.74
CA ALA A 326 0.01 1.86 5.80
C ALA A 326 -1.09 2.91 5.61
N HIS A 327 -1.94 2.75 4.59
CA HIS A 327 -3.06 3.67 4.34
C HIS A 327 -4.11 3.61 5.46
N ASP A 328 -4.45 2.41 5.94
CA ASP A 328 -5.42 2.24 7.03
C ASP A 328 -4.91 2.83 8.34
N ALA A 329 -3.60 2.71 8.63
CA ALA A 329 -2.99 3.23 9.85
C ALA A 329 -2.80 4.75 9.84
N VAL A 330 -2.39 5.31 8.69
CA VAL A 330 -1.90 6.70 8.62
C VAL A 330 -2.99 7.64 8.11
N LEU A 331 -3.79 7.21 7.11
CA LEU A 331 -4.78 8.08 6.47
C LEU A 331 -6.20 7.83 6.96
N ARG A 332 -6.61 6.55 7.02
CA ARG A 332 -7.98 6.19 7.42
C ARG A 332 -8.17 6.11 8.92
N GLU A 333 -7.09 6.22 9.70
CA GLU A 333 -7.09 6.16 11.17
C GLU A 333 -7.88 4.97 11.73
N ARG A 334 -7.80 3.82 11.04
CA ARG A 334 -8.47 2.60 11.49
C ARG A 334 -7.87 2.12 12.82
N ASP A 335 -8.64 1.32 13.53
CA ASP A 335 -8.20 0.70 14.77
C ASP A 335 -6.98 -0.22 14.57
N CYS A 336 -6.17 -0.36 15.63
CA CYS A 336 -4.94 -1.16 15.61
C CYS A 336 -5.20 -2.61 15.19
N ILE A 337 -6.36 -3.18 15.49
CA ILE A 337 -6.71 -4.58 15.17
C ILE A 337 -6.86 -4.74 13.65
N SER A 338 -7.56 -3.82 12.99
CA SER A 338 -7.71 -3.80 11.53
C SER A 338 -6.36 -3.68 10.83
N VAL A 339 -5.48 -2.79 11.31
CA VAL A 339 -4.13 -2.64 10.77
C VAL A 339 -3.30 -3.91 10.93
N LEU A 340 -3.33 -4.54 12.12
CA LEU A 340 -2.63 -5.80 12.37
C LEU A 340 -3.22 -6.96 11.58
N GLY A 341 -4.49 -6.91 11.20
CA GLY A 341 -5.14 -7.88 10.32
C GLY A 341 -4.42 -8.04 8.98
N HIS A 342 -3.88 -6.95 8.42
CA HIS A 342 -3.03 -7.00 7.23
C HIS A 342 -1.67 -7.70 7.46
N GLY A 343 -1.27 -7.88 8.71
CA GLY A 343 -0.08 -8.62 9.08
C GLY A 343 -0.22 -10.14 8.88
N VAL A 344 -1.44 -10.68 8.93
CA VAL A 344 -1.69 -12.13 8.80
C VAL A 344 -1.14 -12.69 7.48
N PRO A 345 -1.46 -12.12 6.29
CA PRO A 345 -0.88 -12.58 5.03
C PRO A 345 0.64 -12.40 4.98
N ILE A 346 1.18 -11.32 5.57
CA ILE A 346 2.63 -11.06 5.61
C ILE A 346 3.32 -12.16 6.43
N ILE A 347 2.80 -12.53 7.60
CA ILE A 347 3.35 -13.57 8.47
C ILE A 347 3.19 -14.95 7.83
N ALA A 348 2.06 -15.22 7.18
CA ALA A 348 1.86 -16.48 6.45
C ALA A 348 2.89 -16.63 5.32
N PHE A 349 3.13 -15.57 4.55
CA PHE A 349 4.15 -15.56 3.50
C PHE A 349 5.56 -15.71 4.09
N LEU A 350 5.86 -15.04 5.21
CA LEU A 350 7.11 -15.19 5.95
C LEU A 350 7.38 -16.66 6.32
N ALA A 351 6.36 -17.36 6.85
CA ALA A 351 6.47 -18.75 7.22
C ALA A 351 6.82 -19.63 6.01
N VAL A 352 6.17 -19.41 4.87
CA VAL A 352 6.46 -20.14 3.62
C VAL A 352 7.89 -19.89 3.16
N VAL A 353 8.33 -18.63 3.11
CA VAL A 353 9.67 -18.27 2.65
C VAL A 353 10.76 -18.77 3.62
N LEU A 354 10.48 -18.78 4.93
CA LEU A 354 11.38 -19.35 5.93
C LEU A 354 11.57 -20.86 5.71
N LEU A 355 10.49 -21.60 5.45
CA LEU A 355 10.57 -23.02 5.11
C LEU A 355 11.39 -23.25 3.83
N LEU A 356 11.19 -22.42 2.81
CA LEU A 356 11.99 -22.49 1.58
C LEU A 356 13.47 -22.16 1.82
N ALA A 357 13.77 -21.19 2.67
CA ALA A 357 15.16 -20.85 3.03
C ALA A 357 15.83 -22.01 3.79
N LEU A 358 15.13 -22.62 4.74
CA LEU A 358 15.63 -23.79 5.47
C LEU A 358 15.86 -24.99 4.54
N TRP A 359 14.94 -25.23 3.61
CA TRP A 359 15.09 -26.29 2.61
C TRP A 359 16.27 -26.03 1.67
N ALA A 360 16.44 -24.77 1.22
CA ALA A 360 17.55 -24.36 0.37
C ALA A 360 18.92 -24.57 1.07
N CYS A 361 19.02 -24.30 2.37
CA CYS A 361 20.24 -24.54 3.13
C CYS A 361 20.55 -26.04 3.36
N ARG A 362 19.53 -26.90 3.42
CA ARG A 362 19.75 -28.36 3.62
C ARG A 362 20.23 -29.07 2.36
N LYS A 363 19.93 -28.52 1.18
CA LYS A 363 20.34 -29.14 -0.12
C LYS A 363 21.72 -28.72 -0.60
N GLN A 364 22.38 -27.86 0.14
CA GLN A 364 23.71 -27.34 -0.16
C GLN A 364 24.76 -27.91 0.78
#